data_3959e081bd8486f6610ffc918b117b4d
#
_entry.id   3959e081bd8486f6610ffc918b117b4d
#
_cell.length_a   1.000
_cell.length_b   1.000
_cell.length_c   1.000
_cell.angle_alpha   90.00
_cell.angle_beta   90.00
_cell.angle_gamma   90.00
#
_symmetry.space_group_name_H-M   'P 1'
#
loop_
_entity.id
_entity.type
_entity.pdbx_description
1 polymer ?
#
loop_
_entity_poly.entity_id
_entity_poly.type
_entity_poly.pdbx_seq_one_letter_code
_entity_poly.pdbx_strand_id
1 'polypeptide(L)'
;MNTVESPSGAKKPGGFALWAARLQMAHGRKLVIALPYLWLILLFMLPFLIVFKISLAEMARAIPPYTELMEWADGQLTLTLNFANFLQLTDDPLYFEAYLQSLQVAGISTICCLLLGYPLAWAVAHSKPSTRNILLLLVILPSWTSFLIRVYAWMGLLKSNGVLNNFLLWLGVIDQPLEILHTNLAVYIGIVYAYLPFMVLPIYTALTRIDYSLVEASLDLGAQPLKTFFQVIVPLTKGGIIAGSMLVFIPAVGEFVIPELLGGPDSIMIGRVLWQEFFNNRDWPVASAVAIVMLLLLIVPIMWFHKHQQKQMGEQG
;
A
#
# COMPACT_ATOMS: atom_id res chain seq x y z
N MET A 1 60.63 23.24 -36.32
CA MET A 1 61.08 23.50 -34.95
C MET A 1 59.94 24.26 -34.26
N ASN A 2 58.95 23.56 -33.74
CA ASN A 2 57.78 24.13 -33.03
C ASN A 2 57.87 23.67 -31.59
N THR A 3 58.21 24.55 -30.72
CA THR A 3 58.24 24.35 -29.27
C THR A 3 56.80 24.35 -28.75
N VAL A 4 56.37 23.21 -28.22
CA VAL A 4 55.11 23.06 -27.52
C VAL A 4 55.28 23.64 -26.07
N GLU A 5 54.68 24.78 -25.82
CA GLU A 5 54.57 25.33 -24.47
C GLU A 5 53.66 24.45 -23.61
N SER A 6 54.19 23.96 -22.51
CA SER A 6 53.44 23.29 -21.45
C SER A 6 52.58 24.26 -20.65
N PRO A 7 51.29 24.02 -20.36
CA PRO A 7 50.49 24.89 -19.48
C PRO A 7 50.91 24.67 -18.04
N SER A 8 51.84 25.52 -17.57
CA SER A 8 52.21 25.71 -16.17
C SER A 8 51.18 26.60 -15.51
N GLY A 9 50.38 26.07 -14.57
CA GLY A 9 49.49 26.95 -13.77
C GLY A 9 48.36 26.27 -13.00
N ALA A 10 48.41 24.97 -12.77
CA ALA A 10 47.43 24.34 -11.87
C ALA A 10 47.79 24.73 -10.41
N LYS A 11 47.05 25.69 -9.85
CA LYS A 11 47.10 26.00 -8.40
C LYS A 11 46.88 24.73 -7.61
N LYS A 12 47.83 24.32 -6.75
CA LYS A 12 47.68 23.25 -5.80
C LYS A 12 46.42 23.50 -4.97
N PRO A 13 45.46 22.53 -4.90
CA PRO A 13 44.26 22.73 -4.09
C PRO A 13 44.64 23.01 -2.64
N GLY A 14 44.06 24.07 -2.05
CA GLY A 14 44.31 24.46 -0.66
C GLY A 14 44.01 23.31 0.32
N GLY A 15 44.68 23.29 1.47
CA GLY A 15 44.54 22.21 2.46
C GLY A 15 43.11 21.84 2.82
N PHE A 16 42.20 22.81 2.81
CA PHE A 16 40.76 22.60 3.01
C PHE A 16 40.11 21.79 1.87
N ALA A 17 40.48 22.06 0.61
CA ALA A 17 39.97 21.33 -0.54
C ALA A 17 40.48 19.85 -0.56
N LEU A 18 41.73 19.62 -0.14
CA LEU A 18 42.29 18.28 0.00
C LEU A 18 41.67 17.50 1.17
N TRP A 19 41.38 18.20 2.28
CA TRP A 19 40.66 17.61 3.42
C TRP A 19 39.21 17.26 3.05
N ALA A 20 38.46 18.14 2.38
CA ALA A 20 37.13 17.92 1.87
C ALA A 20 37.08 16.78 0.87
N ALA A 21 38.04 16.71 -0.07
CA ALA A 21 38.15 15.60 -1.02
C ALA A 21 38.46 14.26 -0.34
N ARG A 22 39.31 14.23 0.70
CA ARG A 22 39.56 13.00 1.48
C ARG A 22 38.34 12.56 2.30
N LEU A 23 37.59 13.49 2.88
CA LEU A 23 36.30 13.22 3.54
C LEU A 23 35.26 12.69 2.56
N GLN A 24 35.15 13.27 1.37
CA GLN A 24 34.28 12.80 0.30
C GLN A 24 34.66 11.38 -0.19
N MET A 25 35.95 11.09 -0.35
CA MET A 25 36.39 9.76 -0.79
C MET A 25 36.21 8.70 0.30
N ALA A 26 36.43 9.01 1.57
CA ALA A 26 36.33 8.04 2.67
C ALA A 26 34.89 7.83 3.18
N HIS A 27 34.07 8.88 3.19
CA HIS A 27 32.72 8.87 3.81
C HIS A 27 31.61 9.31 2.87
N GLY A 28 31.89 9.77 1.65
CA GLY A 28 30.91 10.35 0.74
C GLY A 28 29.75 9.38 0.44
N ARG A 29 30.06 8.10 0.18
CA ARG A 29 29.04 7.07 0.00
C ARG A 29 28.20 6.84 1.25
N LYS A 30 28.83 6.82 2.44
CA LYS A 30 28.12 6.63 3.72
C LYS A 30 27.25 7.85 4.02
N LEU A 31 27.71 9.04 3.72
CA LEU A 31 26.96 10.30 3.97
C LEU A 31 25.77 10.46 3.04
N VAL A 32 25.92 10.10 1.77
CA VAL A 32 24.82 10.08 0.78
C VAL A 32 23.75 9.06 1.17
N ILE A 33 24.16 7.90 1.70
CA ILE A 33 23.22 6.87 2.19
C ILE A 33 22.62 7.27 3.53
N ALA A 34 23.41 7.83 4.44
CA ALA A 34 22.97 8.18 5.80
C ALA A 34 21.86 9.24 5.82
N LEU A 35 21.88 10.22 4.90
CA LEU A 35 20.90 11.31 4.88
C LEU A 35 19.46 10.82 4.68
N PRO A 36 19.15 10.01 3.64
CA PRO A 36 17.81 9.42 3.48
C PRO A 36 17.42 8.48 4.63
N TYR A 37 18.37 7.68 5.14
CA TYR A 37 18.08 6.78 6.27
C TYR A 37 17.79 7.55 7.55
N LEU A 38 18.55 8.62 7.86
CA LEU A 38 18.31 9.46 9.01
C LEU A 38 16.93 10.14 8.93
N TRP A 39 16.54 10.59 7.74
CA TRP A 39 15.21 11.14 7.47
C TRP A 39 14.11 10.13 7.74
N LEU A 40 14.25 8.89 7.21
CA LEU A 40 13.31 7.80 7.44
C LEU A 40 13.23 7.41 8.92
N ILE A 41 14.37 7.29 9.61
CA ILE A 41 14.41 6.97 11.04
C ILE A 41 13.70 8.06 11.83
N LEU A 42 13.96 9.32 11.55
CA LEU A 42 13.40 10.44 12.30
C LEU A 42 11.91 10.59 12.05
N LEU A 43 11.45 10.51 10.80
CA LEU A 43 10.04 10.75 10.45
C LEU A 43 9.15 9.51 10.57
N PHE A 44 9.72 8.32 10.51
CA PHE A 44 8.96 7.07 10.61
C PHE A 44 9.16 6.37 11.96
N MET A 45 10.41 6.16 12.37
CA MET A 45 10.71 5.41 13.60
C MET A 45 10.28 6.17 14.86
N LEU A 46 10.46 7.49 14.91
CA LEU A 46 10.11 8.27 16.09
C LEU A 46 8.60 8.28 16.36
N PRO A 47 7.70 8.57 15.38
CA PRO A 47 6.26 8.40 15.57
C PRO A 47 5.87 6.96 15.93
N PHE A 48 6.52 5.97 15.30
CA PHE A 48 6.28 4.55 15.62
C PHE A 48 6.64 4.22 17.07
N LEU A 49 7.77 4.70 17.59
CA LEU A 49 8.17 4.52 18.98
C LEU A 49 7.19 5.21 19.95
N ILE A 50 6.60 6.35 19.54
CA ILE A 50 5.56 7.02 20.32
C ILE A 50 4.31 6.14 20.40
N VAL A 51 3.84 5.60 19.27
CA VAL A 51 2.70 4.68 19.23
C VAL A 51 3.00 3.42 20.04
N PHE A 52 4.20 2.85 19.91
CA PHE A 52 4.64 1.71 20.71
C PHE A 52 4.67 2.03 22.22
N LYS A 53 5.17 3.22 22.59
CA LYS A 53 5.09 3.71 23.97
C LYS A 53 3.65 3.74 24.46
N ILE A 54 2.73 4.34 23.71
CA ILE A 54 1.33 4.50 24.09
C ILE A 54 0.64 3.13 24.22
N SER A 55 0.99 2.14 23.38
CA SER A 55 0.39 0.80 23.45
C SER A 55 0.67 0.05 24.75
N LEU A 56 1.70 0.48 25.50
CA LEU A 56 2.08 -0.09 26.81
C LEU A 56 1.60 0.78 28.00
N ALA A 57 0.85 1.86 27.74
CA ALA A 57 0.29 2.73 28.76
C ALA A 57 -1.12 2.24 29.17
N GLU A 58 -1.66 2.82 30.24
CA GLU A 58 -3.07 2.63 30.64
C GLU A 58 -3.93 3.80 30.15
N MET A 59 -5.21 3.51 29.88
CA MET A 59 -6.17 4.55 29.57
C MET A 59 -6.36 5.46 30.77
N ALA A 60 -6.27 6.77 30.58
CA ALA A 60 -6.47 7.78 31.62
C ALA A 60 -7.54 8.81 31.21
N ARG A 61 -8.32 9.29 32.16
CA ARG A 61 -9.27 10.41 31.92
C ARG A 61 -8.54 11.75 32.03
N ALA A 62 -7.53 11.91 31.15
CA ALA A 62 -6.66 13.08 31.08
C ALA A 62 -6.49 13.55 29.63
N ILE A 63 -5.70 14.58 29.40
CA ILE A 63 -5.28 15.05 28.09
C ILE A 63 -3.75 15.10 28.11
N PRO A 64 -3.05 14.19 27.41
CA PRO A 64 -3.54 13.08 26.57
C PRO A 64 -4.18 11.94 27.37
N PRO A 65 -5.05 11.08 26.77
CA PRO A 65 -5.85 10.08 27.49
C PRO A 65 -5.07 8.78 27.77
N TYR A 66 -3.85 8.87 28.26
CA TYR A 66 -3.04 7.74 28.68
C TYR A 66 -2.09 8.14 29.81
N THR A 67 -1.65 7.14 30.62
CA THR A 67 -0.72 7.32 31.73
C THR A 67 0.71 7.49 31.21
N GLU A 68 1.54 8.19 31.97
CA GLU A 68 2.98 8.21 31.71
C GLU A 68 3.61 6.86 32.07
N LEU A 69 4.48 6.33 31.18
CA LEU A 69 5.21 5.09 31.42
C LEU A 69 6.35 5.26 32.44
N MET A 70 6.86 6.48 32.56
CA MET A 70 7.97 6.82 33.43
C MET A 70 7.54 7.94 34.37
N GLU A 71 7.42 7.64 35.63
CA GLU A 71 7.15 8.62 36.68
C GLU A 71 8.38 8.72 37.59
N TRP A 72 8.80 9.96 37.81
CA TRP A 72 9.86 10.28 38.74
C TRP A 72 9.23 10.75 40.03
N ALA A 73 9.07 9.84 41.02
CA ALA A 73 8.55 10.14 42.34
C ALA A 73 9.56 9.73 43.43
N ASP A 74 9.75 10.56 44.44
CA ASP A 74 10.60 10.32 45.59
C ASP A 74 12.07 9.88 45.29
N GLY A 75 12.64 10.39 44.18
CA GLY A 75 13.98 10.05 43.76
C GLY A 75 14.13 8.65 43.13
N GLN A 76 13.02 7.96 42.87
CA GLN A 76 12.98 6.69 42.17
C GLN A 76 12.27 6.85 40.82
N LEU A 77 12.84 6.21 39.79
CA LEU A 77 12.22 6.09 38.47
C LEU A 77 11.33 4.83 38.45
N THR A 78 10.02 5.03 38.44
CA THR A 78 9.07 3.93 38.30
C THR A 78 8.71 3.76 36.82
N LEU A 79 8.93 2.55 36.27
CA LEU A 79 8.54 2.19 34.92
C LEU A 79 7.32 1.26 34.99
N THR A 80 6.15 1.75 34.54
CA THR A 80 4.91 0.97 34.51
C THR A 80 4.62 0.53 33.08
N LEU A 81 4.73 -0.77 32.80
CA LEU A 81 4.41 -1.35 31.49
C LEU A 81 3.12 -2.15 31.60
N ASN A 82 2.12 -1.77 30.82
CA ASN A 82 0.84 -2.46 30.77
C ASN A 82 0.71 -3.27 29.48
N PHE A 83 0.66 -4.61 29.60
CA PHE A 83 0.41 -5.52 28.49
C PHE A 83 -1.07 -5.91 28.35
N ALA A 84 -1.96 -5.42 29.23
CA ALA A 84 -3.38 -5.76 29.21
C ALA A 84 -4.04 -5.34 27.89
N ASN A 85 -3.57 -4.24 27.26
CA ASN A 85 -4.09 -3.81 25.96
C ASN A 85 -3.90 -4.89 24.87
N PHE A 86 -2.76 -5.60 24.88
CA PHE A 86 -2.52 -6.70 23.94
C PHE A 86 -3.30 -7.96 24.32
N LEU A 87 -3.50 -8.24 25.61
CA LEU A 87 -4.34 -9.34 26.08
C LEU A 87 -5.80 -9.11 25.69
N GLN A 88 -6.30 -7.89 25.82
CA GLN A 88 -7.64 -7.51 25.37
C GLN A 88 -7.89 -7.83 23.90
N LEU A 89 -6.88 -7.65 23.03
CA LEU A 89 -7.00 -8.00 21.61
C LEU A 89 -7.17 -9.51 21.37
N THR A 90 -6.73 -10.35 22.32
CA THR A 90 -6.89 -11.81 22.25
C THR A 90 -8.14 -12.31 22.95
N ASP A 91 -8.60 -11.61 23.99
CA ASP A 91 -9.72 -12.00 24.82
C ASP A 91 -11.07 -11.58 24.20
N ASP A 92 -11.09 -10.45 23.48
CA ASP A 92 -12.30 -9.97 22.79
C ASP A 92 -12.34 -10.47 21.34
N PRO A 93 -13.32 -11.31 20.98
CA PRO A 93 -13.49 -11.84 19.63
C PRO A 93 -13.59 -10.75 18.54
N LEU A 94 -14.06 -9.54 18.90
CA LEU A 94 -14.22 -8.43 17.96
C LEU A 94 -12.93 -8.12 17.19
N TYR A 95 -11.80 -8.04 17.90
CA TYR A 95 -10.52 -7.70 17.25
C TYR A 95 -10.07 -8.80 16.31
N PHE A 96 -10.16 -10.06 16.74
CA PHE A 96 -9.78 -11.20 15.89
C PHE A 96 -10.65 -11.27 14.64
N GLU A 97 -11.97 -11.14 14.78
CA GLU A 97 -12.90 -11.11 13.65
C GLU A 97 -12.62 -9.93 12.72
N ALA A 98 -12.35 -8.74 13.26
CA ALA A 98 -12.02 -7.57 12.46
C ALA A 98 -10.71 -7.73 11.69
N TYR A 99 -9.67 -8.35 12.26
CA TYR A 99 -8.44 -8.68 11.53
C TYR A 99 -8.70 -9.69 10.42
N LEU A 100 -9.43 -10.77 10.71
CA LEU A 100 -9.75 -11.79 9.71
C LEU A 100 -10.59 -11.21 8.57
N GLN A 101 -11.60 -10.41 8.89
CA GLN A 101 -12.43 -9.70 7.93
C GLN A 101 -11.59 -8.76 7.05
N SER A 102 -10.68 -7.99 7.65
CA SER A 102 -9.79 -7.10 6.89
C SER A 102 -8.90 -7.87 5.92
N LEU A 103 -8.32 -8.98 6.34
CA LEU A 103 -7.51 -9.84 5.47
C LEU A 103 -8.34 -10.45 4.34
N GLN A 104 -9.56 -10.90 4.65
CA GLN A 104 -10.48 -11.47 3.67
C GLN A 104 -10.89 -10.40 2.64
N VAL A 105 -11.32 -9.23 3.10
CA VAL A 105 -11.73 -8.13 2.21
C VAL A 105 -10.57 -7.66 1.35
N ALA A 106 -9.39 -7.46 1.93
CA ALA A 106 -8.19 -7.06 1.19
C ALA A 106 -7.79 -8.13 0.17
N GLY A 107 -7.83 -9.42 0.54
CA GLY A 107 -7.51 -10.54 -0.35
C GLY A 107 -8.45 -10.63 -1.55
N ILE A 108 -9.76 -10.64 -1.29
CA ILE A 108 -10.78 -10.69 -2.35
C ILE A 108 -10.69 -9.46 -3.25
N SER A 109 -10.58 -8.26 -2.68
CA SER A 109 -10.44 -7.02 -3.45
C SER A 109 -9.18 -7.02 -4.32
N THR A 110 -8.06 -7.56 -3.80
CA THR A 110 -6.81 -7.70 -4.57
C THR A 110 -6.99 -8.65 -5.76
N ILE A 111 -7.68 -9.78 -5.57
CA ILE A 111 -7.98 -10.72 -6.65
C ILE A 111 -8.90 -10.05 -7.69
N CYS A 112 -9.95 -9.34 -7.25
CA CYS A 112 -10.83 -8.58 -8.15
C CYS A 112 -10.07 -7.51 -8.92
N CYS A 113 -9.19 -6.75 -8.25
CA CYS A 113 -8.30 -5.77 -8.91
C CYS A 113 -7.38 -6.43 -9.93
N LEU A 114 -6.86 -7.62 -9.65
CA LEU A 114 -6.00 -8.35 -10.59
C LEU A 114 -6.79 -8.83 -11.81
N LEU A 115 -7.98 -9.40 -11.60
CA LEU A 115 -8.84 -9.87 -12.69
C LEU A 115 -9.30 -8.76 -13.62
N LEU A 116 -9.56 -7.56 -13.11
CA LEU A 116 -9.92 -6.38 -13.89
C LEU A 116 -8.69 -5.63 -14.39
N GLY A 117 -7.67 -5.49 -13.57
CA GLY A 117 -6.48 -4.70 -13.85
C GLY A 117 -5.56 -5.33 -14.88
N TYR A 118 -5.44 -6.68 -14.91
CA TYR A 118 -4.58 -7.35 -15.88
C TYR A 118 -5.08 -7.16 -17.33
N PRO A 119 -6.37 -7.42 -17.66
CA PRO A 119 -6.90 -7.13 -18.99
C PRO A 119 -6.78 -5.65 -19.38
N LEU A 120 -7.01 -4.73 -18.43
CA LEU A 120 -6.84 -3.29 -18.67
C LEU A 120 -5.38 -2.95 -18.99
N ALA A 121 -4.43 -3.43 -18.18
CA ALA A 121 -3.00 -3.24 -18.40
C ALA A 121 -2.55 -3.84 -19.75
N TRP A 122 -3.08 -5.00 -20.10
CA TRP A 122 -2.86 -5.65 -21.40
C TRP A 122 -3.35 -4.79 -22.55
N ALA A 123 -4.59 -4.31 -22.51
CA ALA A 123 -5.16 -3.44 -23.53
C ALA A 123 -4.34 -2.15 -23.71
N VAL A 124 -3.90 -1.55 -22.59
CA VAL A 124 -3.05 -0.35 -22.61
C VAL A 124 -1.69 -0.66 -23.24
N ALA A 125 -1.03 -1.77 -22.86
CA ALA A 125 0.29 -2.14 -23.35
C ALA A 125 0.31 -2.38 -24.87
N HIS A 126 -0.77 -2.97 -25.43
CA HIS A 126 -0.89 -3.29 -26.85
C HIS A 126 -1.51 -2.15 -27.70
N SER A 127 -1.89 -1.06 -27.05
CA SER A 127 -2.44 0.09 -27.77
C SER A 127 -1.37 0.90 -28.50
N LYS A 128 -1.75 1.61 -29.58
CA LYS A 128 -0.88 2.56 -30.29
C LYS A 128 -0.35 3.63 -29.32
N PRO A 129 0.87 4.18 -29.52
CA PRO A 129 1.48 5.14 -28.59
C PRO A 129 0.58 6.34 -28.22
N SER A 130 -0.16 6.90 -29.18
CA SER A 130 -1.08 8.00 -28.96
C SER A 130 -2.26 7.60 -28.05
N THR A 131 -2.87 6.45 -28.33
CA THR A 131 -4.01 5.92 -27.55
C THR A 131 -3.54 5.44 -26.16
N ARG A 132 -2.36 4.86 -26.06
CA ARG A 132 -1.76 4.38 -24.81
C ARG A 132 -1.67 5.49 -23.75
N ASN A 133 -1.18 6.67 -24.14
CA ASN A 133 -1.06 7.80 -23.22
C ASN A 133 -2.42 8.26 -22.70
N ILE A 134 -3.44 8.28 -23.57
CA ILE A 134 -4.82 8.62 -23.18
C ILE A 134 -5.38 7.57 -22.21
N LEU A 135 -5.19 6.28 -22.50
CA LEU A 135 -5.68 5.21 -21.63
C LEU A 135 -5.00 5.23 -20.25
N LEU A 136 -3.69 5.47 -20.19
CA LEU A 136 -2.97 5.65 -18.93
C LEU A 136 -3.50 6.84 -18.14
N LEU A 137 -3.76 7.96 -18.82
CA LEU A 137 -4.37 9.13 -18.20
C LEU A 137 -5.76 8.79 -17.63
N LEU A 138 -6.59 8.09 -18.38
CA LEU A 138 -7.94 7.68 -17.95
C LEU A 138 -7.91 6.74 -16.75
N VAL A 139 -6.92 5.84 -16.65
CA VAL A 139 -6.75 4.97 -15.50
C VAL A 139 -6.39 5.77 -14.24
N ILE A 140 -5.55 6.81 -14.38
CA ILE A 140 -5.08 7.62 -13.24
C ILE A 140 -6.07 8.75 -12.90
N LEU A 141 -6.82 9.25 -13.88
CA LEU A 141 -7.70 10.43 -13.75
C LEU A 141 -8.62 10.38 -12.51
N PRO A 142 -9.26 9.24 -12.16
CA PRO A 142 -10.09 9.16 -10.96
C PRO A 142 -9.32 9.48 -9.67
N SER A 143 -8.02 9.16 -9.60
CA SER A 143 -7.22 9.41 -8.40
C SER A 143 -6.84 10.88 -8.19
N TRP A 144 -7.08 11.77 -9.16
CA TRP A 144 -6.85 13.21 -9.03
C TRP A 144 -7.97 13.92 -8.25
N THR A 145 -9.12 13.27 -8.12
CA THR A 145 -10.20 13.78 -7.27
C THR A 145 -10.02 13.37 -5.82
N SER A 146 -10.62 14.13 -4.89
CA SER A 146 -10.59 13.78 -3.46
C SER A 146 -11.12 12.37 -3.22
N PHE A 147 -10.42 11.62 -2.39
CA PHE A 147 -10.81 10.25 -2.01
C PHE A 147 -12.21 10.20 -1.38
N LEU A 148 -12.50 11.10 -0.45
CA LEU A 148 -13.82 11.18 0.20
C LEU A 148 -14.93 11.48 -0.79
N ILE A 149 -14.74 12.43 -1.71
CA ILE A 149 -15.76 12.78 -2.73
C ILE A 149 -16.08 11.54 -3.57
N ARG A 150 -15.09 10.74 -3.94
CA ARG A 150 -15.29 9.49 -4.69
C ARG A 150 -16.11 8.47 -3.91
N VAL A 151 -15.84 8.31 -2.61
CA VAL A 151 -16.59 7.37 -1.76
C VAL A 151 -18.04 7.85 -1.59
N TYR A 152 -18.28 9.16 -1.38
CA TYR A 152 -19.62 9.73 -1.34
C TYR A 152 -20.37 9.59 -2.68
N ALA A 153 -19.68 9.72 -3.81
CA ALA A 153 -20.27 9.46 -5.12
C ALA A 153 -20.75 8.00 -5.23
N TRP A 154 -19.94 7.04 -4.79
CA TRP A 154 -20.34 5.63 -4.74
C TRP A 154 -21.51 5.39 -3.79
N MET A 155 -21.56 6.04 -2.63
CA MET A 155 -22.73 6.00 -1.76
C MET A 155 -24.00 6.46 -2.50
N GLY A 156 -23.92 7.55 -3.26
CA GLY A 156 -25.04 8.03 -4.08
C GLY A 156 -25.43 7.08 -5.21
N LEU A 157 -24.46 6.41 -5.84
CA LEU A 157 -24.68 5.46 -6.92
C LEU A 157 -25.33 4.16 -6.45
N LEU A 158 -24.91 3.64 -5.27
CA LEU A 158 -25.29 2.33 -4.75
C LEU A 158 -26.55 2.32 -3.87
N LYS A 159 -27.15 3.49 -3.57
CA LYS A 159 -28.43 3.59 -2.86
C LYS A 159 -29.53 2.83 -3.59
N SER A 160 -30.54 2.36 -2.85
CA SER A 160 -31.72 1.67 -3.43
C SER A 160 -32.42 2.53 -4.49
N ASN A 161 -32.49 3.84 -4.31
CA ASN A 161 -32.98 4.81 -5.31
C ASN A 161 -31.84 5.50 -6.08
N GLY A 162 -30.65 4.90 -6.12
CA GLY A 162 -29.46 5.43 -6.77
C GLY A 162 -29.47 5.21 -8.28
N VAL A 163 -28.48 5.81 -8.96
CA VAL A 163 -28.36 5.77 -10.42
C VAL A 163 -28.23 4.33 -10.94
N LEU A 164 -27.49 3.47 -10.24
CA LEU A 164 -27.29 2.07 -10.64
C LEU A 164 -28.61 1.30 -10.65
N ASN A 165 -29.37 1.35 -9.55
CA ASN A 165 -30.65 0.66 -9.47
C ASN A 165 -31.67 1.20 -10.48
N ASN A 166 -31.77 2.52 -10.62
CA ASN A 166 -32.69 3.13 -11.60
C ASN A 166 -32.33 2.72 -13.04
N PHE A 167 -31.03 2.62 -13.36
CA PHE A 167 -30.59 2.16 -14.67
C PHE A 167 -30.91 0.67 -14.92
N LEU A 168 -30.68 -0.20 -13.93
CA LEU A 168 -31.01 -1.63 -14.04
C LEU A 168 -32.51 -1.89 -14.13
N LEU A 169 -33.34 -1.15 -13.39
CA LEU A 169 -34.80 -1.16 -13.49
C LEU A 169 -35.27 -0.71 -14.87
N TRP A 170 -34.68 0.38 -15.40
CA TRP A 170 -35.02 0.89 -16.73
C TRP A 170 -34.66 -0.11 -17.85
N LEU A 171 -33.54 -0.87 -17.68
CA LEU A 171 -33.17 -1.94 -18.61
C LEU A 171 -34.04 -3.20 -18.47
N GLY A 172 -34.88 -3.32 -17.44
CA GLY A 172 -35.66 -4.51 -17.15
C GLY A 172 -34.83 -5.71 -16.70
N VAL A 173 -33.61 -5.46 -16.21
CA VAL A 173 -32.71 -6.53 -15.68
C VAL A 173 -33.12 -6.96 -14.28
N ILE A 174 -33.70 -6.04 -13.51
CA ILE A 174 -34.20 -6.27 -12.14
C ILE A 174 -35.64 -5.73 -12.04
N ASP A 175 -36.44 -6.38 -11.20
CA ASP A 175 -37.83 -5.99 -10.93
C ASP A 175 -37.96 -5.14 -9.67
N GLN A 176 -36.97 -5.21 -8.77
CA GLN A 176 -36.91 -4.46 -7.51
C GLN A 176 -35.50 -3.90 -7.28
N PRO A 177 -35.35 -2.77 -6.58
CA PRO A 177 -34.06 -2.21 -6.26
C PRO A 177 -33.22 -3.18 -5.42
N LEU A 178 -31.93 -3.33 -5.78
CA LEU A 178 -30.96 -4.10 -5.02
C LEU A 178 -30.49 -3.32 -3.81
N GLU A 179 -30.42 -3.96 -2.67
CA GLU A 179 -29.80 -3.39 -1.46
C GLU A 179 -28.30 -3.66 -1.49
N ILE A 180 -27.56 -2.79 -2.19
CA ILE A 180 -26.10 -2.90 -2.34
C ILE A 180 -25.39 -2.08 -1.27
N LEU A 181 -25.84 -0.87 -1.01
CA LEU A 181 -25.26 0.02 0.00
C LEU A 181 -25.42 -0.61 1.39
N HIS A 182 -24.43 -0.40 2.25
CA HIS A 182 -24.31 -1.01 3.57
C HIS A 182 -24.18 -2.54 3.57
N THR A 183 -23.48 -3.07 2.55
CA THR A 183 -23.10 -4.48 2.45
C THR A 183 -21.62 -4.64 2.17
N ASN A 184 -21.09 -5.86 2.38
CA ASN A 184 -19.72 -6.19 1.99
C ASN A 184 -19.48 -6.01 0.48
N LEU A 185 -20.51 -6.19 -0.36
CA LEU A 185 -20.40 -5.98 -1.80
C LEU A 185 -20.07 -4.52 -2.13
N ALA A 186 -20.71 -3.55 -1.45
CA ALA A 186 -20.39 -2.14 -1.63
C ALA A 186 -18.95 -1.81 -1.21
N VAL A 187 -18.46 -2.45 -0.13
CA VAL A 187 -17.05 -2.31 0.31
C VAL A 187 -16.10 -2.85 -0.77
N TYR A 188 -16.36 -4.03 -1.34
CA TYR A 188 -15.54 -4.57 -2.44
C TYR A 188 -15.52 -3.64 -3.65
N ILE A 189 -16.68 -3.14 -4.09
CA ILE A 189 -16.77 -2.20 -5.21
C ILE A 189 -15.94 -0.94 -4.94
N GLY A 190 -16.09 -0.37 -3.74
CA GLY A 190 -15.37 0.83 -3.33
C GLY A 190 -13.85 0.64 -3.31
N ILE A 191 -13.37 -0.45 -2.71
CA ILE A 191 -11.94 -0.78 -2.63
C ILE A 191 -11.38 -1.06 -4.02
N VAL A 192 -12.04 -1.89 -4.82
CA VAL A 192 -11.58 -2.22 -6.18
C VAL A 192 -11.49 -0.96 -7.03
N TYR A 193 -12.50 -0.11 -7.02
CA TYR A 193 -12.46 1.15 -7.75
C TYR A 193 -11.31 2.07 -7.28
N ALA A 194 -11.13 2.20 -5.97
CA ALA A 194 -10.13 3.10 -5.41
C ALA A 194 -8.69 2.66 -5.72
N TYR A 195 -8.44 1.34 -5.70
CA TYR A 195 -7.09 0.78 -5.79
C TYR A 195 -6.75 0.18 -7.16
N LEU A 196 -7.70 0.11 -8.11
CA LEU A 196 -7.47 -0.42 -9.46
C LEU A 196 -6.26 0.20 -10.19
N PRO A 197 -6.02 1.54 -10.15
CA PRO A 197 -4.84 2.13 -10.77
C PRO A 197 -3.51 1.56 -10.25
N PHE A 198 -3.43 1.26 -8.95
CA PHE A 198 -2.24 0.70 -8.32
C PHE A 198 -1.96 -0.74 -8.75
N MET A 199 -2.97 -1.47 -9.22
CA MET A 199 -2.81 -2.78 -9.85
C MET A 199 -2.37 -2.65 -11.31
N VAL A 200 -3.01 -1.76 -12.08
CA VAL A 200 -2.80 -1.63 -13.53
C VAL A 200 -1.39 -1.16 -13.86
N LEU A 201 -0.85 -0.15 -13.16
CA LEU A 201 0.42 0.48 -13.52
C LEU A 201 1.64 -0.45 -13.40
N PRO A 202 1.85 -1.23 -12.33
CA PRO A 202 2.96 -2.17 -12.25
C PRO A 202 2.85 -3.30 -13.27
N ILE A 203 1.64 -3.80 -13.53
CA ILE A 203 1.41 -4.84 -14.55
C ILE A 203 1.70 -4.29 -15.94
N TYR A 204 1.21 -3.10 -16.26
CA TYR A 204 1.52 -2.41 -17.52
C TYR A 204 3.03 -2.24 -17.70
N THR A 205 3.74 -1.79 -16.67
CA THR A 205 5.20 -1.62 -16.72
C THR A 205 5.92 -2.94 -16.96
N ALA A 206 5.45 -4.03 -16.37
CA ALA A 206 6.01 -5.36 -16.61
C ALA A 206 5.73 -5.84 -18.05
N LEU A 207 4.50 -5.65 -18.53
CA LEU A 207 4.11 -6.03 -19.90
C LEU A 207 4.94 -5.30 -20.98
N THR A 208 5.22 -4.02 -20.78
CA THR A 208 6.01 -3.23 -21.75
C THR A 208 7.50 -3.59 -21.79
N ARG A 209 7.98 -4.39 -20.84
CA ARG A 209 9.38 -4.87 -20.78
C ARG A 209 9.56 -6.28 -21.38
N ILE A 210 8.48 -6.94 -21.77
CA ILE A 210 8.55 -8.27 -22.37
C ILE A 210 9.24 -8.17 -23.76
N ASP A 211 10.22 -9.04 -23.99
CA ASP A 211 10.72 -9.30 -25.33
C ASP A 211 9.71 -10.18 -26.07
N TYR A 212 9.02 -9.58 -27.04
CA TYR A 212 7.99 -10.26 -27.82
C TYR A 212 8.51 -11.40 -28.68
N SER A 213 9.82 -11.47 -28.95
CA SER A 213 10.43 -12.61 -29.64
C SER A 213 10.19 -13.93 -28.92
N LEU A 214 10.09 -13.91 -27.56
CA LEU A 214 9.75 -15.09 -26.75
C LEU A 214 8.31 -15.56 -26.97
N VAL A 215 7.41 -14.62 -27.19
CA VAL A 215 6.00 -14.89 -27.47
C VAL A 215 5.87 -15.50 -28.87
N GLU A 216 6.54 -14.91 -29.86
CA GLU A 216 6.58 -15.40 -31.25
C GLU A 216 7.20 -16.81 -31.31
N ALA A 217 8.34 -17.03 -30.67
CA ALA A 217 8.96 -18.35 -30.60
C ALA A 217 8.04 -19.42 -29.96
N SER A 218 7.26 -19.06 -28.95
CA SER A 218 6.28 -19.97 -28.35
C SER A 218 5.17 -20.35 -29.33
N LEU A 219 4.68 -19.41 -30.12
CA LEU A 219 3.66 -19.64 -31.15
C LEU A 219 4.21 -20.47 -32.31
N ASP A 220 5.45 -20.22 -32.76
CA ASP A 220 6.14 -20.96 -33.80
C ASP A 220 6.38 -22.44 -33.43
N LEU A 221 6.56 -22.71 -32.11
CA LEU A 221 6.60 -24.07 -31.57
C LEU A 221 5.22 -24.74 -31.44
N GLY A 222 4.15 -24.11 -31.96
CA GLY A 222 2.79 -24.65 -31.99
C GLY A 222 1.99 -24.46 -30.70
N ALA A 223 2.44 -23.60 -29.78
CA ALA A 223 1.64 -23.32 -28.59
C ALA A 223 0.39 -22.49 -28.95
N GLN A 224 -0.76 -22.85 -28.37
CA GLN A 224 -1.98 -22.05 -28.50
C GLN A 224 -1.83 -20.70 -27.78
N PRO A 225 -2.49 -19.61 -28.24
CA PRO A 225 -2.37 -18.27 -27.64
C PRO A 225 -2.67 -18.25 -26.12
N LEU A 226 -3.67 -18.99 -25.68
CA LEU A 226 -4.01 -19.07 -24.25
C LEU A 226 -2.90 -19.78 -23.44
N LYS A 227 -2.29 -20.82 -24.01
CA LYS A 227 -1.16 -21.52 -23.40
C LYS A 227 0.08 -20.62 -23.33
N THR A 228 0.38 -19.89 -24.39
CA THR A 228 1.45 -18.88 -24.41
C THR A 228 1.20 -17.79 -23.36
N PHE A 229 -0.04 -17.32 -23.20
CA PHE A 229 -0.38 -16.36 -22.18
C PHE A 229 -0.03 -16.86 -20.78
N PHE A 230 -0.52 -18.04 -20.38
CA PHE A 230 -0.29 -18.56 -19.02
C PHE A 230 1.13 -19.11 -18.79
N GLN A 231 1.82 -19.64 -19.81
CA GLN A 231 3.13 -20.26 -19.66
C GLN A 231 4.30 -19.32 -19.96
N VAL A 232 4.10 -18.24 -20.72
CA VAL A 232 5.17 -17.30 -21.09
C VAL A 232 4.87 -15.91 -20.50
N ILE A 233 3.72 -15.31 -20.84
CA ILE A 233 3.46 -13.90 -20.53
C ILE A 233 3.24 -13.69 -19.03
N VAL A 234 2.34 -14.48 -18.40
CA VAL A 234 2.05 -14.35 -16.96
C VAL A 234 3.30 -14.57 -16.10
N PRO A 235 4.14 -15.61 -16.33
CA PRO A 235 5.40 -15.76 -15.60
C PRO A 235 6.37 -14.61 -15.79
N LEU A 236 6.51 -14.07 -16.99
CA LEU A 236 7.38 -12.91 -17.27
C LEU A 236 6.88 -11.62 -16.60
N THR A 237 5.56 -11.48 -16.40
CA THR A 237 4.96 -10.33 -15.72
C THR A 237 4.75 -10.53 -14.21
N LYS A 238 5.17 -11.65 -13.66
CA LYS A 238 4.99 -12.01 -12.24
C LYS A 238 5.44 -10.90 -11.28
N GLY A 239 6.58 -10.25 -11.57
CA GLY A 239 7.06 -9.12 -10.76
C GLY A 239 6.06 -7.97 -10.70
N GLY A 240 5.42 -7.62 -11.83
CA GLY A 240 4.38 -6.60 -11.91
C GLY A 240 3.09 -7.00 -11.18
N ILE A 241 2.67 -8.27 -11.33
CA ILE A 241 1.50 -8.82 -10.64
C ILE A 241 1.69 -8.74 -9.13
N ILE A 242 2.82 -9.21 -8.61
CA ILE A 242 3.09 -9.21 -7.17
C ILE A 242 3.20 -7.77 -6.65
N ALA A 243 3.89 -6.88 -7.36
CA ALA A 243 4.00 -5.47 -6.97
C ALA A 243 2.63 -4.79 -6.92
N GLY A 244 1.80 -4.96 -7.95
CA GLY A 244 0.42 -4.43 -7.98
C GLY A 244 -0.43 -5.02 -6.86
N SER A 245 -0.35 -6.32 -6.62
CA SER A 245 -1.07 -6.98 -5.54
C SER A 245 -0.70 -6.42 -4.16
N MET A 246 0.58 -6.15 -3.89
CA MET A 246 1.01 -5.54 -2.63
C MET A 246 0.53 -4.10 -2.48
N LEU A 247 0.58 -3.32 -3.57
CA LEU A 247 0.10 -1.93 -3.57
C LEU A 247 -1.42 -1.82 -3.36
N VAL A 248 -2.18 -2.88 -3.63
CA VAL A 248 -3.60 -2.96 -3.33
C VAL A 248 -3.84 -3.57 -1.95
N PHE A 249 -3.23 -4.70 -1.65
CA PHE A 249 -3.49 -5.48 -0.45
C PHE A 249 -3.13 -4.73 0.84
N ILE A 250 -1.92 -4.14 0.90
CA ILE A 250 -1.43 -3.50 2.13
C ILE A 250 -2.34 -2.35 2.59
N PRO A 251 -2.68 -1.35 1.75
CA PRO A 251 -3.58 -0.29 2.18
C PRO A 251 -5.01 -0.78 2.39
N ALA A 252 -5.47 -1.79 1.65
CA ALA A 252 -6.82 -2.34 1.80
C ALA A 252 -7.03 -3.01 3.16
N VAL A 253 -6.02 -3.64 3.78
CA VAL A 253 -6.13 -4.22 5.13
C VAL A 253 -6.44 -3.13 6.17
N GLY A 254 -5.80 -1.97 6.07
CA GLY A 254 -5.99 -0.84 7.01
C GLY A 254 -7.09 0.14 6.59
N GLU A 255 -7.89 -0.17 5.57
CA GLU A 255 -8.93 0.73 5.08
C GLU A 255 -10.03 0.93 6.12
N PHE A 256 -10.43 2.20 6.34
CA PHE A 256 -11.50 2.53 7.29
C PHE A 256 -12.61 3.38 6.67
N VAL A 257 -12.31 4.26 5.73
CA VAL A 257 -13.29 5.20 5.15
C VAL A 257 -14.32 4.48 4.31
N ILE A 258 -13.88 3.54 3.47
CA ILE A 258 -14.77 2.78 2.60
C ILE A 258 -15.72 1.90 3.43
N PRO A 259 -15.24 1.04 4.37
CA PRO A 259 -16.14 0.25 5.21
C PRO A 259 -17.01 1.10 6.14
N GLU A 260 -16.57 2.28 6.58
CA GLU A 260 -17.37 3.19 7.40
C GLU A 260 -18.55 3.79 6.62
N LEU A 261 -18.34 4.18 5.35
CA LEU A 261 -19.33 4.87 4.53
C LEU A 261 -20.19 3.94 3.66
N LEU A 262 -19.61 2.87 3.13
CA LEU A 262 -20.29 1.94 2.22
C LEU A 262 -20.66 0.62 2.88
N GLY A 263 -19.97 0.22 3.94
CA GLY A 263 -20.21 -1.02 4.66
C GLY A 263 -21.39 -0.98 5.60
N GLY A 264 -21.85 -2.16 5.98
CA GLY A 264 -22.90 -2.36 6.97
C GLY A 264 -22.36 -2.76 8.35
N PRO A 265 -23.26 -3.19 9.24
CA PRO A 265 -22.88 -3.70 10.57
C PRO A 265 -21.92 -4.88 10.51
N ASP A 266 -22.05 -5.74 9.48
CA ASP A 266 -21.22 -6.93 9.29
C ASP A 266 -19.87 -6.63 8.61
N SER A 267 -19.61 -5.37 8.23
CA SER A 267 -18.38 -4.95 7.58
C SER A 267 -17.40 -4.36 8.60
N ILE A 268 -17.05 -5.14 9.62
CA ILE A 268 -16.17 -4.71 10.71
C ILE A 268 -14.72 -4.99 10.30
N MET A 269 -14.05 -3.98 9.74
CA MET A 269 -12.62 -4.04 9.41
C MET A 269 -11.77 -3.41 10.52
N ILE A 270 -10.54 -3.91 10.67
CA ILE A 270 -9.64 -3.47 11.76
C ILE A 270 -9.30 -1.97 11.70
N GLY A 271 -9.20 -1.39 10.51
CA GLY A 271 -9.01 0.06 10.34
C GLY A 271 -10.17 0.87 10.91
N ARG A 272 -11.42 0.38 10.75
CA ARG A 272 -12.61 0.98 11.34
C ARG A 272 -12.62 0.86 12.87
N VAL A 273 -12.27 -0.31 13.40
CA VAL A 273 -12.16 -0.53 14.86
C VAL A 273 -11.10 0.39 15.46
N LEU A 274 -9.90 0.47 14.84
CA LEU A 274 -8.84 1.38 15.27
C LEU A 274 -9.32 2.84 15.32
N TRP A 275 -10.06 3.29 14.30
CA TRP A 275 -10.63 4.64 14.27
C TRP A 275 -11.60 4.86 15.40
N GLN A 276 -12.48 3.90 15.69
CA GLN A 276 -13.46 3.97 16.78
C GLN A 276 -12.78 4.03 18.14
N GLU A 277 -11.78 3.19 18.39
CA GLU A 277 -11.02 3.20 19.65
C GLU A 277 -10.30 4.53 19.86
N PHE A 278 -9.66 5.05 18.82
CA PHE A 278 -8.87 6.28 18.92
C PHE A 278 -9.73 7.53 19.11
N PHE A 279 -10.79 7.70 18.32
CA PHE A 279 -11.58 8.94 18.28
C PHE A 279 -12.84 8.89 19.12
N ASN A 280 -13.59 7.79 19.10
CA ASN A 280 -14.88 7.68 19.77
C ASN A 280 -14.71 7.25 21.23
N ASN A 281 -14.00 6.15 21.47
CA ASN A 281 -13.74 5.60 22.79
C ASN A 281 -12.63 6.37 23.51
N ARG A 282 -11.77 7.08 22.79
CA ARG A 282 -10.57 7.76 23.28
C ARG A 282 -9.61 6.82 24.02
N ASP A 283 -9.66 5.55 23.70
CA ASP A 283 -8.73 4.54 24.18
C ASP A 283 -7.49 4.47 23.28
N TRP A 284 -6.60 5.46 23.46
CA TRP A 284 -5.37 5.54 22.69
C TRP A 284 -4.41 4.36 22.91
N PRO A 285 -4.29 3.81 24.16
CA PRO A 285 -3.51 2.60 24.41
C PRO A 285 -3.97 1.40 23.59
N VAL A 286 -5.26 1.07 23.61
CA VAL A 286 -5.80 -0.05 22.82
C VAL A 286 -5.69 0.22 21.33
N ALA A 287 -6.06 1.43 20.85
CA ALA A 287 -5.88 1.80 19.45
C ALA A 287 -4.42 1.65 18.98
N SER A 288 -3.45 2.03 19.84
CA SER A 288 -2.03 1.87 19.57
C SER A 288 -1.61 0.40 19.54
N ALA A 289 -2.13 -0.44 20.44
CA ALA A 289 -1.87 -1.88 20.43
C ALA A 289 -2.42 -2.54 19.14
N VAL A 290 -3.63 -2.17 18.71
CA VAL A 290 -4.21 -2.59 17.42
C VAL A 290 -3.30 -2.19 16.25
N ALA A 291 -2.80 -0.95 16.22
CA ALA A 291 -1.91 -0.48 15.15
C ALA A 291 -0.59 -1.28 15.11
N ILE A 292 0.00 -1.59 16.27
CA ILE A 292 1.23 -2.40 16.37
C ILE A 292 0.99 -3.82 15.84
N VAL A 293 -0.09 -4.49 16.27
CA VAL A 293 -0.42 -5.84 15.79
C VAL A 293 -0.69 -5.84 14.29
N MET A 294 -1.42 -4.84 13.77
CA MET A 294 -1.66 -4.70 12.33
C MET A 294 -0.35 -4.55 11.55
N LEU A 295 0.59 -3.74 12.05
CA LEU A 295 1.89 -3.57 11.41
C LEU A 295 2.68 -4.89 11.41
N LEU A 296 2.72 -5.61 12.53
CA LEU A 296 3.40 -6.91 12.62
C LEU A 296 2.80 -7.92 11.64
N LEU A 297 1.48 -7.94 11.50
CA LEU A 297 0.77 -8.80 10.56
C LEU A 297 1.13 -8.46 9.10
N LEU A 298 1.26 -7.16 8.77
CA LEU A 298 1.63 -6.70 7.43
C LEU A 298 3.12 -6.92 7.10
N ILE A 299 4.02 -7.01 8.10
CA ILE A 299 5.43 -7.33 7.87
C ILE A 299 5.60 -8.68 7.17
N VAL A 300 4.76 -9.68 7.48
CA VAL A 300 4.86 -11.02 6.89
C VAL A 300 4.75 -11.00 5.36
N PRO A 301 3.67 -10.47 4.75
CA PRO A 301 3.57 -10.37 3.29
C PRO A 301 4.65 -9.48 2.67
N ILE A 302 5.07 -8.40 3.34
CA ILE A 302 6.14 -7.51 2.86
C ILE A 302 7.48 -8.25 2.79
N MET A 303 7.86 -8.99 3.84
CA MET A 303 9.10 -9.79 3.87
C MET A 303 9.08 -10.89 2.82
N TRP A 304 7.95 -11.56 2.65
CA TRP A 304 7.77 -12.59 1.62
C TRP A 304 7.96 -11.99 0.21
N PHE A 305 7.36 -10.84 -0.06
CA PHE A 305 7.53 -10.09 -1.30
C PHE A 305 8.99 -9.73 -1.56
N HIS A 306 9.66 -9.14 -0.57
CA HIS A 306 11.06 -8.73 -0.70
C HIS A 306 11.99 -9.91 -1.00
N LYS A 307 11.79 -11.05 -0.33
CA LYS A 307 12.55 -12.28 -0.58
C LYS A 307 12.34 -12.83 -1.99
N HIS A 308 11.11 -12.74 -2.53
CA HIS A 308 10.83 -13.17 -3.90
C HIS A 308 11.47 -12.25 -4.94
N GLN A 309 11.45 -10.95 -4.70
CA GLN A 309 12.05 -9.97 -5.60
C GLN A 309 13.58 -10.11 -5.67
N GLN A 310 14.24 -10.38 -4.54
CA GLN A 310 15.67 -10.62 -4.50
C GLN A 310 16.09 -11.88 -5.27
N LYS A 311 15.31 -12.96 -5.20
CA LYS A 311 15.60 -14.18 -5.98
C LYS A 311 15.54 -13.93 -7.47
N GLN A 312 14.58 -13.14 -7.95
CA GLN A 312 14.47 -12.81 -9.38
C GLN A 312 15.63 -11.94 -9.89
N MET A 313 16.16 -11.04 -9.06
CA MET A 313 17.33 -10.23 -9.43
C MET A 313 18.64 -11.04 -9.39
N GLY A 314 18.73 -12.05 -8.53
CA GLY A 314 19.92 -12.93 -8.45
C GLY A 314 19.99 -14.00 -9.55
N GLU A 315 18.88 -14.32 -10.21
CA GLU A 315 18.82 -15.26 -11.33
C GLU A 315 19.09 -14.58 -12.70
N GLN A 316 19.12 -13.24 -12.73
CA GLN A 316 19.38 -12.43 -13.96
C GLN A 316 20.81 -11.87 -14.02
N GLY A 317 21.66 -12.10 -13.01
CA GLY A 317 23.07 -11.73 -12.95
C GLY A 317 23.98 -12.94 -12.96
#